data_62646a7f3d37869b65c03b9ffe6a0861
#
_entry.id   62646a7f3d37869b65c03b9ffe6a0861
#
_cell.length_a   1.000
_cell.length_b   1.000
_cell.length_c   1.000
_cell.angle_alpha   90.00
_cell.angle_beta   90.00
_cell.angle_gamma   90.00
#
_symmetry.space_group_name_H-M   'P 1'
#
loop_
_entity.id
_entity.type
_entity.pdbx_description
1 polymer ?
#
loop_
_entity_poly.entity_id
_entity_poly.type
_entity_poly.pdbx_seq_one_letter_code
_entity_poly.pdbx_strand_id
1 'polypeptide(L)'
;PFLTPHAEATSAVALVQLYVLANLTGDLTIADLAKAANMSARNFSRVFAREAQITPAEFVERARVDAARVMLESTHAPLKTVAYQCGFRDAQHMRSVFNRRLGVTPQQFRLNFAAPV
;
A
#
# COMPACT_ATOMS: atom_id res chain seq x y z
N PRO A 1 25.35 12.24 -16.88
CA PRO A 1 24.70 11.75 -16.64
C PRO A 1 23.82 11.17 -16.28
N PHE A 2 23.46 11.11 -16.24
CA PHE A 2 22.63 10.72 -15.94
C PHE A 2 22.54 9.74 -15.62
N LEU A 3 22.62 9.39 -15.48
CA LEU A 3 22.58 8.56 -15.18
C LEU A 3 22.13 7.99 -14.13
N THR A 4 21.87 8.15 -13.35
CA THR A 4 21.33 7.78 -12.22
C THR A 4 19.97 7.25 -12.22
N PRO A 5 19.14 7.41 -13.14
CA PRO A 5 17.88 6.76 -13.19
C PRO A 5 17.97 5.27 -13.04
N HIS A 6 19.06 4.76 -13.46
CA HIS A 6 19.30 3.38 -13.39
C HIS A 6 19.39 2.87 -11.97
N ALA A 7 20.04 3.64 -11.11
CA ALA A 7 20.16 3.26 -9.73
C ALA A 7 18.80 3.25 -9.06
N GLU A 8 17.95 4.20 -9.38
CA GLU A 8 16.62 4.25 -8.81
C GLU A 8 15.78 3.08 -9.25
N ALA A 9 15.92 2.68 -10.50
CA ALA A 9 15.15 1.58 -11.02
C ALA A 9 15.49 0.26 -10.35
N THR A 10 16.68 0.18 -9.74
CA THR A 10 17.09 -1.04 -9.08
C THR A 10 16.95 -1.00 -7.57
N SER A 11 16.44 0.09 -6.99
CA SER A 11 16.30 0.14 -5.55
C SER A 11 15.23 -0.84 -5.09
N ALA A 12 15.44 -1.40 -3.90
CA ALA A 12 14.49 -2.33 -3.32
C ALA A 12 13.12 -1.68 -3.13
N VAL A 13 13.11 -0.42 -2.69
CA VAL A 13 11.86 0.30 -2.46
C VAL A 13 11.09 0.45 -3.76
N ALA A 14 11.76 0.85 -4.86
CA ALA A 14 11.09 1.05 -6.13
C ALA A 14 10.50 -0.26 -6.66
N LEU A 15 11.24 -1.35 -6.58
CA LEU A 15 10.76 -2.65 -7.05
C LEU A 15 9.57 -3.13 -6.24
N VAL A 16 9.63 -2.97 -4.92
CA VAL A 16 8.54 -3.39 -4.04
C VAL A 16 7.31 -2.53 -4.27
N GLN A 17 7.49 -1.23 -4.50
CA GLN A 17 6.38 -0.34 -4.76
C GLN A 17 5.58 -0.80 -5.98
N LEU A 18 6.26 -1.11 -7.06
CA LEU A 18 5.61 -1.61 -8.26
C LEU A 18 4.87 -2.91 -8.01
N TYR A 19 5.51 -3.82 -7.29
CA TYR A 19 4.91 -5.11 -7.00
C TYR A 19 3.67 -4.97 -6.11
N VAL A 20 3.73 -4.15 -5.08
CA VAL A 20 2.62 -3.96 -4.15
C VAL A 20 1.42 -3.35 -4.87
N LEU A 21 1.65 -2.32 -5.71
CA LEU A 21 0.57 -1.69 -6.44
C LEU A 21 -0.12 -2.66 -7.41
N ALA A 22 0.64 -3.60 -7.96
CA ALA A 22 0.08 -4.58 -8.88
C ALA A 22 -0.57 -5.77 -8.16
N ASN A 23 -0.39 -5.90 -6.85
CA ASN A 23 -0.82 -7.09 -6.12
C ASN A 23 -1.47 -6.76 -4.77
N LEU A 24 -2.25 -5.69 -4.72
CA LEU A 24 -2.83 -5.24 -3.45
C LEU A 24 -3.67 -6.31 -2.74
N THR A 25 -4.31 -7.18 -3.50
CA THR A 25 -5.13 -8.25 -2.90
C THR A 25 -4.33 -9.48 -2.49
N GLY A 26 -3.04 -9.51 -2.79
CA GLY A 26 -2.19 -10.63 -2.40
C GLY A 26 -1.79 -10.58 -0.94
N ASP A 27 -1.17 -11.64 -0.48
CA ASP A 27 -0.73 -11.73 0.92
C ASP A 27 0.39 -10.74 1.22
N LEU A 28 1.23 -10.46 0.24
CA LEU A 28 2.35 -9.52 0.36
C LEU A 28 3.22 -9.82 1.58
N THR A 29 3.61 -11.08 1.72
CA THR A 29 4.50 -11.50 2.80
C THR A 29 5.89 -10.97 2.58
N ILE A 30 6.71 -11.00 3.63
CA ILE A 30 8.13 -10.61 3.50
C ILE A 30 8.80 -11.41 2.40
N ALA A 31 8.50 -12.71 2.31
CA ALA A 31 9.09 -13.55 1.27
C ALA A 31 8.70 -13.08 -0.13
N ASP A 32 7.43 -12.70 -0.31
CA ASP A 32 6.95 -12.21 -1.59
C ASP A 32 7.65 -10.91 -1.98
N LEU A 33 7.77 -9.99 -1.03
CA LEU A 33 8.37 -8.69 -1.29
C LEU A 33 9.87 -8.83 -1.56
N ALA A 34 10.53 -9.70 -0.81
CA ALA A 34 11.96 -9.94 -1.02
C ALA A 34 12.21 -10.49 -2.41
N LYS A 35 11.34 -11.42 -2.85
CA LYS A 35 11.45 -11.99 -4.18
C LYS A 35 11.28 -10.92 -5.24
N ALA A 36 10.33 -10.02 -5.05
CA ALA A 36 10.11 -8.91 -5.98
C ALA A 36 11.33 -8.00 -6.07
N ALA A 37 12.08 -7.88 -4.99
CA ALA A 37 13.29 -7.08 -4.94
C ALA A 37 14.55 -7.86 -5.32
N ASN A 38 14.40 -9.14 -5.67
CA ASN A 38 15.53 -10.03 -6.00
C ASN A 38 16.51 -10.18 -4.85
N MET A 39 15.98 -10.31 -3.64
CA MET A 39 16.80 -10.41 -2.44
C MET A 39 16.32 -11.55 -1.55
N SER A 40 17.21 -12.03 -0.67
CA SER A 40 16.78 -12.96 0.37
C SER A 40 15.90 -12.20 1.37
N ALA A 41 15.01 -12.92 2.04
CA ALA A 41 14.11 -12.29 3.02
C ALA A 41 14.89 -11.55 4.10
N ARG A 42 15.97 -12.15 4.59
CA ARG A 42 16.79 -11.57 5.64
C ARG A 42 17.42 -10.26 5.20
N ASN A 43 18.05 -10.27 4.04
CA ASN A 43 18.71 -9.07 3.53
C ASN A 43 17.69 -8.01 3.14
N PHE A 44 16.57 -8.44 2.57
CA PHE A 44 15.51 -7.52 2.17
C PHE A 44 14.99 -6.68 3.34
N SER A 45 14.65 -7.32 4.46
CA SER A 45 14.08 -6.60 5.59
C SER A 45 15.01 -5.50 6.07
N ARG A 46 16.31 -5.80 6.13
CA ARG A 46 17.31 -4.86 6.59
C ARG A 46 17.49 -3.70 5.61
N VAL A 47 17.62 -4.02 4.33
CA VAL A 47 17.84 -3.01 3.30
C VAL A 47 16.61 -2.12 3.13
N PHE A 48 15.42 -2.75 3.12
CA PHE A 48 14.19 -1.99 2.93
C PHE A 48 13.96 -1.00 4.07
N ALA A 49 14.13 -1.46 5.30
CA ALA A 49 13.93 -0.57 6.46
C ALA A 49 14.89 0.61 6.42
N ARG A 50 16.12 0.38 5.98
CA ARG A 50 17.09 1.44 5.87
C ARG A 50 16.74 2.45 4.79
N GLU A 51 16.30 1.98 3.62
CA GLU A 51 15.97 2.85 2.49
C GLU A 51 14.64 3.57 2.68
N ALA A 52 13.63 2.86 3.14
CA ALA A 52 12.28 3.40 3.25
C ALA A 52 12.03 4.08 4.60
N GLN A 53 12.82 3.73 5.61
CA GLN A 53 12.68 4.23 6.98
C GLN A 53 11.36 3.83 7.63
N ILE A 54 10.72 2.82 7.09
CA ILE A 54 9.55 2.17 7.69
C ILE A 54 9.69 0.69 7.40
N THR A 55 8.89 -0.13 8.09
CA THR A 55 8.92 -1.57 7.85
C THR A 55 8.17 -1.92 6.57
N PRO A 56 8.45 -3.09 5.98
CA PRO A 56 7.67 -3.53 4.83
C PRO A 56 6.17 -3.63 5.13
N ALA A 57 5.78 -4.10 6.31
CA ALA A 57 4.37 -4.21 6.68
C ALA A 57 3.71 -2.83 6.72
N GLU A 58 4.42 -1.86 7.25
CA GLU A 58 3.95 -0.48 7.29
C GLU A 58 3.76 0.07 5.88
N PHE A 59 4.72 -0.22 5.01
CA PHE A 59 4.66 0.22 3.63
C PHE A 59 3.44 -0.35 2.91
N VAL A 60 3.19 -1.65 3.07
CA VAL A 60 2.04 -2.32 2.46
C VAL A 60 0.73 -1.70 2.97
N GLU A 61 0.64 -1.49 4.28
CA GLU A 61 -0.59 -0.94 4.85
C GLU A 61 -0.86 0.47 4.32
N ARG A 62 0.19 1.29 4.22
CA ARG A 62 0.04 2.63 3.64
C ARG A 62 -0.43 2.58 2.19
N ALA A 63 0.12 1.65 1.42
CA ALA A 63 -0.26 1.52 0.02
C ALA A 63 -1.74 1.14 -0.11
N ARG A 64 -2.20 0.24 0.75
CA ARG A 64 -3.61 -0.17 0.75
C ARG A 64 -4.53 0.96 1.15
N VAL A 65 -4.14 1.74 2.15
CA VAL A 65 -4.92 2.91 2.55
C VAL A 65 -4.98 3.93 1.42
N ASP A 66 -3.85 4.21 0.78
CA ASP A 66 -3.83 5.17 -0.33
C ASP A 66 -4.72 4.72 -1.48
N ALA A 67 -4.69 3.44 -1.82
CA ALA A 67 -5.56 2.91 -2.87
C ALA A 67 -7.03 3.07 -2.49
N ALA A 68 -7.37 2.80 -1.23
CA ALA A 68 -8.75 2.95 -0.77
C ALA A 68 -9.19 4.41 -0.81
N ARG A 69 -8.30 5.33 -0.44
CA ARG A 69 -8.63 6.76 -0.51
C ARG A 69 -9.00 7.16 -1.93
N VAL A 70 -8.23 6.72 -2.91
CA VAL A 70 -8.52 7.02 -4.32
C VAL A 70 -9.89 6.50 -4.71
N MET A 71 -10.21 5.26 -4.35
CA MET A 71 -11.52 4.68 -4.69
C MET A 71 -12.66 5.40 -3.98
N LEU A 72 -12.45 5.77 -2.72
CA LEU A 72 -13.49 6.47 -1.95
C LEU A 72 -13.78 7.84 -2.54
N GLU A 73 -12.76 8.50 -3.08
CA GLU A 73 -12.91 9.82 -3.68
C GLU A 73 -13.52 9.77 -5.06
N SER A 74 -13.21 8.74 -5.82
CA SER A 74 -13.51 8.73 -7.25
C SER A 74 -14.60 7.76 -7.68
N THR A 75 -15.12 6.93 -6.77
CA THR A 75 -16.17 5.98 -7.12
C THR A 75 -17.28 5.97 -6.07
N HIS A 76 -18.38 5.33 -6.40
CA HIS A 76 -19.48 5.09 -5.47
C HIS A 76 -19.51 3.62 -5.02
N ALA A 77 -18.40 2.90 -5.17
CA ALA A 77 -18.36 1.49 -4.82
C ALA A 77 -18.70 1.29 -3.34
N PRO A 78 -19.42 0.22 -3.01
CA PRO A 78 -19.69 -0.09 -1.60
C PRO A 78 -18.40 -0.28 -0.81
N LEU A 79 -18.43 0.03 0.48
CA LEU A 79 -17.24 -0.09 1.31
C LEU A 79 -16.67 -1.50 1.27
N LYS A 80 -17.53 -2.51 1.21
CA LYS A 80 -17.10 -3.90 1.11
C LYS A 80 -16.25 -4.13 -0.14
N THR A 81 -16.66 -3.55 -1.26
CA THR A 81 -15.93 -3.67 -2.50
C THR A 81 -14.58 -2.95 -2.43
N VAL A 82 -14.58 -1.74 -1.87
CA VAL A 82 -13.34 -0.99 -1.71
C VAL A 82 -12.35 -1.79 -0.85
N ALA A 83 -12.84 -2.33 0.26
CA ALA A 83 -11.97 -3.10 1.16
C ALA A 83 -11.36 -4.29 0.43
N TYR A 84 -12.17 -5.03 -0.32
CA TYR A 84 -11.67 -6.19 -1.03
C TYR A 84 -10.64 -5.81 -2.10
N GLN A 85 -10.96 -4.84 -2.92
CA GLN A 85 -10.08 -4.47 -4.02
C GLN A 85 -8.78 -3.83 -3.57
N CYS A 86 -8.78 -3.22 -2.40
CA CYS A 86 -7.57 -2.59 -1.88
C CYS A 86 -6.77 -3.49 -0.96
N GLY A 87 -7.18 -4.75 -0.80
CA GLY A 87 -6.38 -5.73 -0.09
C GLY A 87 -6.62 -5.84 1.40
N PHE A 88 -7.68 -5.22 1.91
CA PHE A 88 -8.07 -5.40 3.31
C PHE A 88 -8.82 -6.73 3.47
N ARG A 89 -8.74 -7.31 4.65
CA ARG A 89 -9.41 -8.57 4.93
C ARG A 89 -10.93 -8.45 4.73
N ASP A 90 -11.50 -7.34 5.22
CA ASP A 90 -12.92 -7.05 5.07
C ASP A 90 -13.14 -5.56 5.38
N ALA A 91 -14.40 -5.11 5.30
CA ALA A 91 -14.73 -3.71 5.56
C ALA A 91 -14.40 -3.29 6.99
N GLN A 92 -14.57 -4.21 7.94
CA GLN A 92 -14.26 -3.92 9.34
C GLN A 92 -12.76 -3.69 9.53
N HIS A 93 -11.94 -4.50 8.89
CA HIS A 93 -10.49 -4.34 8.93
C HIS A 93 -10.08 -2.99 8.34
N MET A 94 -10.64 -2.66 7.18
CA MET A 94 -10.36 -1.37 6.55
C MET A 94 -10.75 -0.21 7.48
N ARG A 95 -11.89 -0.32 8.13
CA ARG A 95 -12.36 0.69 9.06
C ARG A 95 -11.38 0.90 10.21
N SER A 96 -10.91 -0.19 10.80
CA SER A 96 -9.94 -0.12 11.89
C SER A 96 -8.65 0.55 11.46
N VAL A 97 -8.15 0.20 10.29
CA VAL A 97 -6.91 0.75 9.78
C VAL A 97 -7.07 2.25 9.49
N PHE A 98 -8.17 2.64 8.84
CA PHE A 98 -8.44 4.05 8.56
C PHE A 98 -8.50 4.86 9.84
N ASN A 99 -9.24 4.34 10.83
CA ASN A 99 -9.40 5.08 12.07
C ASN A 99 -8.06 5.28 12.77
N ARG A 100 -7.23 4.25 12.77
CA ARG A 100 -5.92 4.32 13.42
C ARG A 100 -4.97 5.26 12.68
N ARG A 101 -4.98 5.24 11.35
CA ARG A 101 -4.03 6.01 10.56
C ARG A 101 -4.49 7.42 10.24
N LEU A 102 -5.77 7.61 10.01
CA LEU A 102 -6.31 8.88 9.53
C LEU A 102 -7.26 9.55 10.50
N GLY A 103 -7.66 8.86 11.57
CA GLY A 103 -8.58 9.42 12.55
C GLY A 103 -10.02 9.51 12.08
N VAL A 104 -10.34 8.93 10.93
CA VAL A 104 -11.70 8.91 10.39
C VAL A 104 -11.99 7.54 9.79
N THR A 105 -13.28 7.21 9.70
CA THR A 105 -13.68 5.97 9.03
C THR A 105 -13.69 6.15 7.53
N PRO A 106 -13.68 5.06 6.75
CA PRO A 106 -13.80 5.20 5.29
C PRO A 106 -15.05 5.94 4.87
N GLN A 107 -16.17 5.72 5.56
CA GLN A 107 -17.40 6.41 5.23
C GLN A 107 -17.27 7.92 5.48
N GLN A 108 -16.67 8.29 6.62
CA GLN A 108 -16.42 9.70 6.92
C GLN A 108 -15.49 10.32 5.90
N PHE A 109 -14.46 9.57 5.51
CA PHE A 109 -13.53 10.05 4.51
C PHE A 109 -14.24 10.33 3.19
N ARG A 110 -15.09 9.39 2.75
CA ARG A 110 -15.85 9.56 1.51
C ARG A 110 -16.75 10.80 1.57
N LEU A 111 -17.44 11.00 2.68
CA LEU A 111 -18.33 12.14 2.83
C LEU A 111 -17.58 13.46 2.81
N ASN A 112 -16.37 13.48 3.34
CA ASN A 112 -15.59 14.71 3.46
C ASN A 112 -14.79 15.05 2.23
N PHE A 113 -14.38 14.05 1.47
CA PHE A 113 -13.41 14.26 0.39
C PHE A 113 -13.87 13.79 -0.98
N ALA A 114 -15.04 13.16 -1.10
CA ALA A 114 -15.53 12.76 -2.41
C ALA A 114 -15.88 13.96 -3.25
N ALA A 115 -15.67 13.87 -4.55
CA ALA A 115 -16.04 14.94 -5.46
C ALA A 115 -17.55 15.12 -5.44
N PRO A 116 -18.06 16.34 -5.57
CA PRO A 116 -19.50 16.56 -5.67
C PRO A 116 -20.05 15.84 -6.88
N VAL A 117 -21.25 15.35 -6.73
CA VAL A 117 -21.94 14.65 -7.81
C VAL A 117 -22.42 15.63 -8.85
#